data_47a2ce425f816c79a5e93e0ac5d4467f
#
_entry.id   47a2ce425f816c79a5e93e0ac5d4467f
#
_cell.length_a   1.000
_cell.length_b   1.000
_cell.length_c   1.000
_cell.angle_alpha   90.00
_cell.angle_beta   90.00
_cell.angle_gamma   90.00
#
_symmetry.space_group_name_H-M   'P 1'
#
loop_
_entity.id
_entity.type
_entity.pdbx_description
1 polymer ?
#
loop_
_entity_poly.entity_id
_entity_poly.type
_entity_poly.pdbx_seq_one_letter_code
_entity_poly.pdbx_strand_id
1 'polypeptide(L)'
;MSAVKGWCPGALRPMPTGDGLLARVRVSAGRLTLARAEALAASARDCGNGTIEISSRANLQLRGVTEAKLGELQTRLAVLGLIDADPATERVRNIVASPLSDVDPGAILDVMPVVTALEARLAVDENLRALPGKFGFVIDAGGRWPLCDVEADVRFEAFMAPEGARFAVRLDEGPHPQPLPARGGERRGAAAANSPPRPYGEGSGVGRAATCAIVAPQDLRDAAARIARAFLTLAGAAPDAPRRMRALVLRDGAAAVFAAAGLASETVRAPPRAASPRDSVGILPLGAHAGLGAAPPFGRMSSEAFAELARAAHAEGASGLRLTPWRTIVAVGLEPHCAPRLAKQLSGLGFIVTPDDPRLGVVACPGAPACAQAESDAQAEALRFAELLPSLRGIVLHVSGCAKGCARASPTPITLVGRPGGYDLVVNGRAGNPPTHCGLSIDQAAALVKSLSGGLAA
;
A
#
# COMPACT_ATOMS: atom_id res chain seq x y z
N MET A 1 -25.25 7.14 -16.38
CA MET A 1 -24.02 7.93 -16.65
C MET A 1 -22.98 7.55 -15.62
N SER A 2 -21.85 6.97 -16.03
CA SER A 2 -20.75 6.62 -15.12
C SER A 2 -20.17 7.92 -14.54
N ALA A 3 -20.33 8.14 -13.24
CA ALA A 3 -19.75 9.29 -12.56
C ALA A 3 -18.24 9.27 -12.79
N VAL A 4 -17.70 10.32 -13.39
CA VAL A 4 -16.26 10.51 -13.59
C VAL A 4 -15.59 10.37 -12.22
N LYS A 5 -14.83 9.27 -12.03
CA LYS A 5 -13.99 9.13 -10.84
C LYS A 5 -12.99 10.28 -10.88
N GLY A 6 -12.97 11.11 -9.85
CA GLY A 6 -12.05 12.24 -9.71
C GLY A 6 -10.59 11.84 -9.97
N TRP A 7 -9.72 12.83 -10.22
CA TRP A 7 -8.29 12.59 -10.46
C TRP A 7 -7.58 12.01 -9.23
N CYS A 8 -6.40 11.41 -9.40
CA CYS A 8 -5.56 11.03 -8.29
C CYS A 8 -5.01 12.28 -7.61
N PRO A 9 -5.23 12.48 -6.30
CA PRO A 9 -4.71 13.65 -5.60
C PRO A 9 -3.18 13.66 -5.57
N GLY A 10 -2.62 14.86 -5.57
CA GLY A 10 -1.24 15.18 -5.31
C GLY A 10 -1.14 16.29 -4.28
N ALA A 11 0.06 16.76 -4.00
CA ALA A 11 0.29 17.97 -3.18
C ALA A 11 0.13 19.24 -4.02
N LEU A 12 0.53 19.18 -5.31
CA LEU A 12 0.36 20.29 -6.27
C LEU A 12 -1.08 20.39 -6.78
N ARG A 13 -1.78 19.27 -6.89
CA ARG A 13 -3.17 19.23 -7.29
C ARG A 13 -3.98 18.38 -6.30
N PRO A 14 -4.35 18.95 -5.14
CA PRO A 14 -5.14 18.24 -4.13
C PRO A 14 -6.55 17.97 -4.64
N MET A 15 -7.26 17.07 -3.97
CA MET A 15 -8.62 16.68 -4.32
C MET A 15 -9.61 17.26 -3.30
N PRO A 16 -10.69 17.92 -3.74
CA PRO A 16 -11.77 18.30 -2.83
C PRO A 16 -12.43 17.08 -2.18
N THR A 17 -12.67 17.16 -0.87
CA THR A 17 -13.31 16.15 -0.05
C THR A 17 -14.36 16.81 0.87
N GLY A 18 -15.09 16.03 1.67
CA GLY A 18 -16.12 16.58 2.56
C GLY A 18 -15.56 17.45 3.68
N ASP A 19 -14.31 17.25 4.04
CA ASP A 19 -13.61 17.95 5.14
C ASP A 19 -12.57 18.97 4.65
N GLY A 20 -12.57 19.34 3.36
CA GLY A 20 -11.61 20.28 2.74
C GLY A 20 -10.82 19.61 1.61
N LEU A 21 -9.60 20.12 1.34
CA LEU A 21 -8.73 19.51 0.34
C LEU A 21 -7.92 18.35 0.94
N LEU A 22 -7.76 17.30 0.16
CA LEU A 22 -6.87 16.17 0.44
C LEU A 22 -5.59 16.35 -0.38
N ALA A 23 -4.47 16.62 0.28
CA ALA A 23 -3.15 16.69 -0.31
C ALA A 23 -2.39 15.38 -0.08
N ARG A 24 -1.90 14.77 -1.17
CA ARG A 24 -1.11 13.53 -1.07
C ARG A 24 0.37 13.85 -1.20
N VAL A 25 1.14 13.47 -0.19
CA VAL A 25 2.59 13.58 -0.14
C VAL A 25 3.21 12.23 -0.52
N ARG A 26 3.98 12.20 -1.60
CA ARG A 26 4.68 11.01 -2.04
C ARG A 26 6.05 10.93 -1.39
N VAL A 27 6.27 9.86 -0.64
CA VAL A 27 7.51 9.61 0.08
C VAL A 27 8.27 8.52 -0.67
N SER A 28 9.43 8.86 -1.24
CA SER A 28 10.26 7.94 -2.02
C SER A 28 10.64 6.70 -1.20
N ALA A 29 10.31 5.51 -1.73
CA ALA A 29 10.45 4.21 -1.05
C ALA A 29 9.84 4.16 0.37
N GLY A 30 8.91 5.06 0.72
CA GLY A 30 8.34 5.16 2.05
C GLY A 30 9.31 5.64 3.14
N ARG A 31 10.50 6.15 2.81
CA ARG A 31 11.54 6.52 3.78
C ARG A 31 11.39 7.95 4.27
N LEU A 32 11.22 8.12 5.58
CA LEU A 32 11.15 9.41 6.24
C LEU A 32 12.23 9.53 7.32
N THR A 33 12.88 10.69 7.38
CA THR A 33 13.64 11.08 8.58
C THR A 33 12.67 11.50 9.68
N LEU A 34 13.08 11.38 10.94
CA LEU A 34 12.27 11.79 12.08
C LEU A 34 11.90 13.27 12.02
N ALA A 35 12.85 14.13 11.65
CA ALA A 35 12.62 15.56 11.46
C ALA A 35 11.57 15.86 10.37
N ARG A 36 11.61 15.14 9.23
CA ARG A 36 10.56 15.27 8.20
C ARG A 36 9.20 14.83 8.68
N ALA A 37 9.13 13.78 9.51
CA ALA A 37 7.86 13.31 10.08
C ALA A 37 7.24 14.37 11.01
N GLU A 38 8.04 14.98 11.89
CA GLU A 38 7.59 16.08 12.76
C GLU A 38 7.14 17.30 11.96
N ALA A 39 7.89 17.71 10.93
CA ALA A 39 7.54 18.82 10.07
C ALA A 39 6.25 18.55 9.27
N LEU A 40 6.01 17.31 8.83
CA LEU A 40 4.76 16.90 8.18
C LEU A 40 3.58 16.94 9.16
N ALA A 41 3.79 16.52 10.40
CA ALA A 41 2.79 16.61 11.46
C ALA A 41 2.39 18.08 11.71
N ALA A 42 3.38 18.97 11.85
CA ALA A 42 3.15 20.40 11.99
C ALA A 42 2.38 20.96 10.77
N SER A 43 2.77 20.55 9.55
CA SER A 43 2.09 20.99 8.32
C SER A 43 0.63 20.52 8.26
N ALA A 44 0.33 19.30 8.70
CA ALA A 44 -1.04 18.78 8.76
C ALA A 44 -1.91 19.54 9.77
N ARG A 45 -1.34 19.90 10.92
CA ARG A 45 -2.02 20.69 11.97
C ARG A 45 -2.29 22.13 11.51
N ASP A 46 -1.26 22.80 10.95
CA ASP A 46 -1.30 24.22 10.68
C ASP A 46 -2.01 24.58 9.36
N CYS A 47 -2.01 23.66 8.38
CA CYS A 47 -2.58 23.87 7.06
C CYS A 47 -3.84 23.06 6.79
N GLY A 48 -4.12 22.02 7.60
CA GLY A 48 -5.26 21.14 7.46
C GLY A 48 -6.09 21.00 8.73
N ASN A 49 -6.82 19.90 8.85
CA ASN A 49 -7.61 19.58 10.04
C ASN A 49 -6.88 18.68 11.05
N GLY A 50 -5.55 18.53 10.91
CA GLY A 50 -4.75 17.69 11.78
C GLY A 50 -4.85 16.18 11.50
N THR A 51 -5.58 15.74 10.48
CA THR A 51 -5.71 14.32 10.15
C THR A 51 -4.67 13.91 9.10
N ILE A 52 -3.96 12.81 9.39
CA ILE A 52 -3.00 12.17 8.49
C ILE A 52 -3.46 10.75 8.20
N GLU A 53 -3.41 10.34 6.93
CA GLU A 53 -3.71 8.97 6.51
C GLU A 53 -2.53 8.37 5.75
N ILE A 54 -2.31 7.06 5.92
CA ILE A 54 -1.36 6.28 5.12
C ILE A 54 -2.16 5.55 4.03
N SER A 55 -1.78 5.76 2.79
CA SER A 55 -2.42 5.09 1.66
C SER A 55 -1.84 3.69 1.42
N SER A 56 -2.56 2.83 0.68
CA SER A 56 -2.07 1.52 0.22
C SER A 56 -0.87 1.58 -0.75
N ARG A 57 -0.35 2.79 -1.02
CA ARG A 57 0.88 3.02 -1.79
C ARG A 57 1.99 3.63 -0.94
N ALA A 58 1.91 3.47 0.38
CA ALA A 58 2.89 4.02 1.33
C ALA A 58 3.09 5.55 1.21
N ASN A 59 2.05 6.29 0.77
CA ASN A 59 2.06 7.75 0.74
C ASN A 59 1.28 8.30 1.91
N LEU A 60 1.63 9.51 2.38
CA LEU A 60 0.84 10.24 3.36
C LEU A 60 -0.23 11.07 2.66
N GLN A 61 -1.35 11.25 3.33
CA GLN A 61 -2.45 12.12 2.92
C GLN A 61 -2.75 13.09 4.05
N LEU A 62 -2.60 14.39 3.79
CA LEU A 62 -2.97 15.45 4.72
C LEU A 62 -4.39 15.89 4.39
N ARG A 63 -5.28 15.89 5.36
CA ARG A 63 -6.70 16.15 5.16
C ARG A 63 -7.12 17.52 5.66
N GLY A 64 -8.27 17.97 5.17
CA GLY A 64 -8.87 19.21 5.60
C GLY A 64 -8.06 20.47 5.28
N VAL A 65 -7.15 20.37 4.30
CA VAL A 65 -6.37 21.54 3.86
C VAL A 65 -7.32 22.57 3.27
N THR A 66 -7.21 23.82 3.71
CA THR A 66 -8.01 24.92 3.16
C THR A 66 -7.34 25.52 1.92
N GLU A 67 -8.12 26.07 1.00
CA GLU A 67 -7.57 26.72 -0.19
C GLU A 67 -6.63 27.88 0.20
N ALA A 68 -6.95 28.64 1.26
CA ALA A 68 -6.12 29.72 1.78
C ALA A 68 -4.75 29.24 2.30
N LYS A 69 -4.66 28.01 2.78
CA LYS A 69 -3.43 27.38 3.34
C LYS A 69 -2.68 26.53 2.36
N LEU A 70 -3.22 26.29 1.16
CA LEU A 70 -2.59 25.39 0.18
C LEU A 70 -1.20 25.88 -0.24
N GLY A 71 -1.04 27.16 -0.54
CA GLY A 71 0.27 27.73 -0.93
C GLY A 71 1.32 27.62 0.20
N GLU A 72 0.91 27.83 1.44
CA GLU A 72 1.78 27.62 2.61
C GLU A 72 2.20 26.15 2.74
N LEU A 73 1.25 25.21 2.60
CA LEU A 73 1.55 23.77 2.62
C LEU A 73 2.56 23.39 1.52
N GLN A 74 2.35 23.86 0.29
CA GLN A 74 3.25 23.58 -0.84
C GLN A 74 4.66 24.10 -0.59
N THR A 75 4.79 25.32 -0.03
CA THR A 75 6.08 25.89 0.37
C THR A 75 6.77 25.03 1.43
N ARG A 76 6.06 24.62 2.47
CA ARG A 76 6.61 23.73 3.52
C ARG A 76 7.07 22.39 2.93
N LEU A 77 6.28 21.78 2.04
CA LEU A 77 6.65 20.52 1.38
C LEU A 77 7.86 20.70 0.45
N ALA A 78 8.01 21.85 -0.21
CA ALA A 78 9.18 22.14 -1.03
C ALA A 78 10.47 22.23 -0.19
N VAL A 79 10.43 22.89 0.96
CA VAL A 79 11.56 22.93 1.91
C VAL A 79 11.96 21.54 2.38
N LEU A 80 10.99 20.65 2.54
CA LEU A 80 11.23 19.24 2.94
C LEU A 80 11.68 18.34 1.78
N GLY A 81 11.66 18.83 0.54
CA GLY A 81 11.93 18.01 -0.66
C GLY A 81 10.88 16.92 -0.89
N LEU A 82 9.60 17.21 -0.55
CA LEU A 82 8.48 16.26 -0.61
C LEU A 82 7.40 16.71 -1.60
N ILE A 83 7.74 17.59 -2.54
CA ILE A 83 6.87 18.05 -3.61
C ILE A 83 7.63 17.97 -4.94
N ASP A 84 6.93 17.66 -6.01
CA ASP A 84 7.50 17.62 -7.36
C ASP A 84 7.58 19.02 -7.98
N ALA A 85 8.33 19.17 -9.09
CA ALA A 85 8.48 20.47 -9.76
C ALA A 85 7.17 20.93 -10.42
N ASP A 86 6.35 20.02 -10.89
CA ASP A 86 5.10 20.30 -11.58
C ASP A 86 4.06 19.19 -11.39
N PRO A 87 2.76 19.47 -11.59
CA PRO A 87 1.68 18.48 -11.40
C PRO A 87 1.71 17.31 -12.38
N ALA A 88 2.32 17.44 -13.55
CA ALA A 88 2.40 16.36 -14.51
C ALA A 88 3.45 15.33 -14.08
N THR A 89 4.59 15.78 -13.60
CA THR A 89 5.63 14.95 -12.98
C THR A 89 5.07 14.25 -11.74
N GLU A 90 4.43 15.01 -10.84
CA GLU A 90 3.80 14.43 -9.65
C GLU A 90 2.83 13.31 -10.00
N ARG A 91 2.03 13.46 -11.06
CA ARG A 91 1.01 12.50 -11.45
C ARG A 91 1.58 11.14 -11.86
N VAL A 92 2.74 11.09 -12.48
CA VAL A 92 3.35 9.85 -13.03
C VAL A 92 4.32 9.18 -12.06
N ARG A 93 4.77 9.86 -11.00
CA ARG A 93 5.67 9.33 -9.98
C ARG A 93 4.94 8.40 -8.99
N ASN A 94 4.36 7.31 -9.50
CA ASN A 94 3.66 6.31 -8.69
C ASN A 94 4.54 5.06 -8.54
N ILE A 95 5.50 5.12 -7.62
CA ILE A 95 6.43 4.03 -7.31
C ILE A 95 6.18 3.56 -5.89
N VAL A 96 6.00 2.26 -5.71
CA VAL A 96 5.99 1.60 -4.40
C VAL A 96 7.22 0.69 -4.35
N ALA A 97 7.99 0.78 -3.29
CA ALA A 97 9.22 0.00 -3.14
C ALA A 97 9.28 -0.69 -1.79
N SER A 98 10.12 -1.72 -1.67
CA SER A 98 10.36 -2.43 -0.41
C SER A 98 10.86 -1.46 0.66
N PRO A 99 10.10 -1.23 1.73
CA PRO A 99 10.40 -0.15 2.69
C PRO A 99 11.62 -0.43 3.56
N LEU A 100 11.99 -1.70 3.72
CA LEU A 100 13.09 -2.14 4.59
C LEU A 100 14.34 -2.59 3.80
N SER A 101 14.44 -2.30 2.51
CA SER A 101 15.50 -2.84 1.65
C SER A 101 16.93 -2.48 2.07
N ASP A 102 17.09 -1.42 2.88
CA ASP A 102 18.38 -0.99 3.45
C ASP A 102 18.73 -1.62 4.81
N VAL A 103 17.75 -2.19 5.50
CA VAL A 103 17.90 -2.69 6.88
C VAL A 103 17.45 -4.14 7.06
N ASP A 104 16.76 -4.72 6.10
CA ASP A 104 16.37 -6.15 6.11
C ASP A 104 17.53 -7.03 5.61
N PRO A 105 18.12 -7.89 6.46
CA PRO A 105 19.19 -8.80 6.03
C PRO A 105 18.79 -9.78 4.91
N GLY A 106 17.47 -10.00 4.73
CA GLY A 106 16.94 -10.84 3.67
C GLY A 106 16.76 -10.12 2.32
N ALA A 107 16.95 -8.81 2.27
CA ALA A 107 16.85 -8.06 1.01
C ALA A 107 18.05 -8.37 0.09
N ILE A 108 17.77 -8.54 -1.20
CA ILE A 108 18.80 -8.80 -2.23
C ILE A 108 19.68 -7.56 -2.44
N LEU A 109 19.06 -6.37 -2.40
CA LEU A 109 19.75 -5.09 -2.55
C LEU A 109 18.92 -3.96 -1.93
N ASP A 110 19.58 -2.84 -1.63
CA ASP A 110 18.87 -1.58 -1.36
C ASP A 110 18.30 -1.02 -2.66
N VAL A 111 16.96 -0.86 -2.69
CA VAL A 111 16.26 -0.36 -3.88
C VAL A 111 16.26 1.16 -4.00
N MET A 112 16.73 1.91 -3.01
CA MET A 112 16.69 3.37 -3.05
C MET A 112 17.41 3.98 -4.26
N PRO A 113 18.62 3.50 -4.66
CA PRO A 113 19.31 4.03 -5.85
C PRO A 113 18.47 3.86 -7.13
N VAL A 114 17.84 2.70 -7.32
CA VAL A 114 17.03 2.44 -8.52
C VAL A 114 15.69 3.20 -8.48
N VAL A 115 15.09 3.40 -7.31
CA VAL A 115 13.91 4.26 -7.13
C VAL A 115 14.23 5.69 -7.53
N THR A 116 15.32 6.26 -6.98
CA THR A 116 15.74 7.64 -7.30
C THR A 116 16.04 7.81 -8.80
N ALA A 117 16.71 6.83 -9.41
CA ALA A 117 17.00 6.85 -10.84
C ALA A 117 15.73 6.79 -11.69
N LEU A 118 14.72 5.99 -11.29
CA LEU A 118 13.44 5.93 -11.99
C LEU A 118 12.61 7.20 -11.78
N GLU A 119 12.56 7.76 -10.58
CA GLU A 119 11.91 9.06 -10.30
C GLU A 119 12.48 10.17 -11.18
N ALA A 120 13.82 10.28 -11.24
CA ALA A 120 14.49 11.24 -12.10
C ALA A 120 14.17 11.02 -13.60
N ARG A 121 14.08 9.77 -14.04
CA ARG A 121 13.71 9.44 -15.42
C ARG A 121 12.28 9.86 -15.75
N LEU A 122 11.33 9.58 -14.86
CA LEU A 122 9.93 9.96 -15.02
C LEU A 122 9.73 11.48 -15.02
N ALA A 123 10.56 12.22 -14.28
CA ALA A 123 10.48 13.68 -14.20
C ALA A 123 10.89 14.37 -15.51
N VAL A 124 11.93 13.86 -16.22
CA VAL A 124 12.47 14.49 -17.41
C VAL A 124 11.84 13.99 -18.72
N ASP A 125 11.19 12.83 -18.72
CA ASP A 125 10.64 12.24 -19.95
C ASP A 125 9.21 12.74 -20.21
N GLU A 126 9.10 13.77 -21.05
CA GLU A 126 7.81 14.39 -21.36
C GLU A 126 6.79 13.42 -21.99
N ASN A 127 7.28 12.43 -22.76
CA ASN A 127 6.38 11.43 -23.36
C ASN A 127 5.66 10.60 -22.31
N LEU A 128 6.28 10.36 -21.14
CA LEU A 128 5.69 9.61 -20.05
C LEU A 128 4.64 10.41 -19.27
N ARG A 129 4.54 11.71 -19.46
CA ARG A 129 3.47 12.56 -18.89
C ARG A 129 2.07 12.19 -19.39
N ALA A 130 1.97 11.47 -20.51
CA ALA A 130 0.71 10.92 -21.02
C ALA A 130 0.19 9.70 -20.25
N LEU A 131 1.01 9.07 -19.38
CA LEU A 131 0.60 7.92 -18.59
C LEU A 131 -0.65 8.23 -17.75
N PRO A 132 -1.59 7.27 -17.64
CA PRO A 132 -2.73 7.41 -16.74
C PRO A 132 -2.27 7.64 -15.31
N GLY A 133 -2.90 8.55 -14.56
CA GLY A 133 -2.49 8.92 -13.20
C GLY A 133 -2.53 7.79 -12.15
N LYS A 134 -2.99 6.58 -12.52
CA LYS A 134 -2.94 5.37 -11.71
C LYS A 134 -1.90 4.36 -12.21
N PHE A 135 -1.27 4.62 -13.35
CA PHE A 135 -0.19 3.78 -13.83
C PHE A 135 0.94 3.80 -12.79
N GLY A 136 1.41 2.64 -12.37
CA GLY A 136 2.34 2.55 -11.25
C GLY A 136 3.35 1.44 -11.38
N PHE A 137 4.45 1.60 -10.66
CA PHE A 137 5.57 0.67 -10.59
C PHE A 137 5.69 0.11 -9.18
N VAL A 138 6.07 -1.16 -9.08
CA VAL A 138 6.52 -1.80 -7.84
C VAL A 138 7.96 -2.23 -8.00
N ILE A 139 8.79 -1.96 -6.99
CA ILE A 139 10.19 -2.39 -6.91
C ILE A 139 10.36 -3.19 -5.62
N ASP A 140 10.40 -4.52 -5.76
CA ASP A 140 10.54 -5.47 -4.65
C ASP A 140 12.01 -5.87 -4.51
N ALA A 141 12.57 -5.65 -3.32
CA ALA A 141 13.96 -5.98 -2.97
C ALA A 141 14.20 -7.48 -2.75
N GLY A 142 13.18 -8.34 -2.81
CA GLY A 142 13.30 -9.76 -2.54
C GLY A 142 13.41 -10.14 -1.05
N GLY A 143 13.23 -9.18 -0.13
CA GLY A 143 13.33 -9.39 1.32
C GLY A 143 12.11 -10.05 1.97
N ARG A 144 12.00 -9.88 3.30
CA ARG A 144 10.96 -10.51 4.13
C ARG A 144 9.52 -10.18 3.75
N TRP A 145 9.29 -9.00 3.17
CA TRP A 145 7.96 -8.52 2.80
C TRP A 145 7.82 -8.39 1.30
N PRO A 146 7.39 -9.45 0.61
CA PRO A 146 7.11 -9.37 -0.83
C PRO A 146 5.95 -8.43 -1.11
N LEU A 147 6.07 -7.64 -2.18
CA LEU A 147 5.07 -6.65 -2.59
C LEU A 147 4.06 -7.21 -3.60
N CYS A 148 3.90 -8.52 -3.69
CA CYS A 148 3.09 -9.19 -4.72
C CYS A 148 1.59 -8.81 -4.72
N ASP A 149 1.04 -8.41 -3.58
CA ASP A 149 -0.35 -7.97 -3.40
C ASP A 149 -0.55 -6.45 -3.61
N VAL A 150 0.53 -5.69 -3.82
CA VAL A 150 0.46 -4.27 -4.14
C VAL A 150 0.10 -4.09 -5.61
N GLU A 151 -0.98 -3.38 -5.92
CA GLU A 151 -1.40 -3.11 -7.30
C GLU A 151 -0.37 -2.23 -8.04
N ALA A 152 0.14 -2.73 -9.18
CA ALA A 152 1.01 -1.99 -10.07
C ALA A 152 0.83 -2.45 -11.52
N ASP A 153 1.17 -1.59 -12.48
CA ASP A 153 1.15 -1.93 -13.90
C ASP A 153 2.43 -2.66 -14.32
N VAL A 154 3.57 -2.28 -13.72
CA VAL A 154 4.88 -2.91 -13.94
C VAL A 154 5.51 -3.23 -12.58
N ARG A 155 6.02 -4.43 -12.45
CA ARG A 155 6.63 -4.95 -11.23
C ARG A 155 8.05 -5.41 -11.50
N PHE A 156 8.97 -4.99 -10.67
CA PHE A 156 10.37 -5.42 -10.65
C PHE A 156 10.61 -6.20 -9.35
N GLU A 157 10.92 -7.49 -9.47
CA GLU A 157 11.15 -8.39 -8.33
C GLU A 157 12.62 -8.80 -8.31
N ALA A 158 13.36 -8.38 -7.30
CA ALA A 158 14.77 -8.72 -7.17
C ALA A 158 14.98 -10.19 -6.85
N PHE A 159 15.99 -10.77 -7.46
CA PHE A 159 16.50 -12.10 -7.17
C PHE A 159 18.01 -12.17 -7.38
N MET A 160 18.66 -13.16 -6.76
CA MET A 160 20.08 -13.40 -6.94
C MET A 160 20.29 -14.38 -8.09
N ALA A 161 21.00 -13.96 -9.12
CA ALA A 161 21.48 -14.78 -10.22
C ALA A 161 22.97 -15.09 -10.02
N PRO A 162 23.56 -16.06 -10.77
CA PRO A 162 25.00 -16.35 -10.70
C PRO A 162 25.89 -15.11 -10.93
N GLU A 163 25.44 -14.19 -11.79
CA GLU A 163 26.16 -12.95 -12.14
C GLU A 163 25.88 -11.78 -11.18
N GLY A 164 25.10 -12.02 -10.09
CA GLY A 164 24.72 -11.00 -9.12
C GLY A 164 23.22 -10.68 -9.13
N ALA A 165 22.85 -9.59 -8.47
CA ALA A 165 21.45 -9.17 -8.35
C ALA A 165 20.83 -8.87 -9.73
N ARG A 166 19.59 -9.32 -9.95
CA ARG A 166 18.77 -9.08 -11.13
C ARG A 166 17.35 -8.75 -10.71
N PHE A 167 16.57 -8.18 -11.64
CA PHE A 167 15.13 -8.01 -11.49
C PHE A 167 14.38 -8.82 -12.55
N ALA A 168 13.43 -9.63 -12.08
CA ALA A 168 12.39 -10.16 -12.94
C ALA A 168 11.31 -9.09 -13.12
N VAL A 169 11.06 -8.70 -14.37
CA VAL A 169 10.07 -7.68 -14.72
C VAL A 169 8.78 -8.37 -15.11
N ARG A 170 7.69 -8.04 -14.41
CA ARG A 170 6.35 -8.58 -14.67
C ARG A 170 5.38 -7.47 -15.00
N LEU A 171 4.42 -7.77 -15.85
CA LEU A 171 3.30 -6.90 -16.16
C LEU A 171 2.06 -7.37 -15.39
N ASP A 172 1.11 -6.46 -15.13
CA ASP A 172 -0.14 -6.82 -14.47
C ASP A 172 -1.01 -7.67 -15.43
N GLU A 173 -1.12 -8.97 -15.12
CA GLU A 173 -1.94 -9.94 -15.86
C GLU A 173 -3.32 -10.17 -15.24
N GLY A 174 -3.66 -9.46 -14.17
CA GLY A 174 -4.95 -9.57 -13.48
C GLY A 174 -4.88 -10.10 -12.04
N PRO A 175 -6.03 -10.37 -11.39
CA PRO A 175 -6.04 -10.75 -10.01
C PRO A 175 -5.25 -12.04 -9.80
N HIS A 176 -4.26 -11.98 -8.92
CA HIS A 176 -3.71 -13.20 -8.35
C HIS A 176 -4.85 -13.90 -7.61
N PRO A 177 -5.14 -15.19 -7.85
CA PRO A 177 -6.00 -15.94 -6.96
C PRO A 177 -5.39 -15.87 -5.58
N GLN A 178 -6.09 -15.29 -4.61
CA GLN A 178 -5.69 -15.47 -3.22
C GLN A 178 -5.69 -16.97 -2.95
N PRO A 179 -4.67 -17.52 -2.26
CA PRO A 179 -4.79 -18.88 -1.78
C PRO A 179 -6.06 -18.94 -0.93
N LEU A 180 -6.94 -19.87 -1.26
CA LEU A 180 -8.05 -20.21 -0.39
C LEU A 180 -7.47 -20.51 0.99
N PRO A 181 -8.12 -20.09 2.11
CA PRO A 181 -7.68 -20.48 3.43
C PRO A 181 -7.53 -22.00 3.45
N ALA A 182 -6.33 -22.46 3.81
CA ALA A 182 -6.06 -23.88 3.88
C ALA A 182 -7.09 -24.52 4.83
N ARG A 183 -7.89 -25.45 4.33
CA ARG A 183 -8.69 -26.34 5.16
C ARG A 183 -7.73 -26.99 6.13
N GLY A 184 -8.09 -26.93 7.42
CA GLY A 184 -7.24 -27.32 8.54
C GLY A 184 -6.54 -28.67 8.33
N GLY A 185 -5.26 -28.71 8.63
CA GLY A 185 -4.42 -29.89 8.60
C GLY A 185 -2.98 -29.50 8.93
N GLU A 186 -2.58 -29.86 10.16
CA GLU A 186 -1.22 -29.99 10.66
C GLU A 186 -0.43 -28.71 11.02
N ARG A 187 -0.32 -28.54 12.33
CA ARG A 187 0.67 -27.71 13.01
C ARG A 187 2.08 -28.20 12.60
N ARG A 188 2.80 -27.40 11.83
CA ARG A 188 4.26 -27.52 11.72
C ARG A 188 4.90 -26.41 12.54
N GLY A 189 5.81 -26.84 13.44
CA GLY A 189 6.39 -26.07 14.50
C GLY A 189 7.18 -24.85 14.04
N ALA A 190 7.32 -23.91 14.96
CA ALA A 190 8.11 -22.69 14.89
C ALA A 190 9.61 -23.01 14.83
N ALA A 191 10.13 -23.34 13.66
CA ALA A 191 11.57 -23.51 13.42
C ALA A 191 11.89 -23.29 11.94
N ALA A 192 11.85 -22.04 11.45
CA ALA A 192 12.39 -21.67 10.12
C ALA A 192 12.60 -20.16 9.95
N ALA A 193 13.01 -19.42 11.01
CA ALA A 193 13.29 -17.98 10.91
C ALA A 193 14.70 -17.66 10.39
N ASN A 194 15.59 -18.64 10.17
CA ASN A 194 17.01 -18.44 9.86
C ASN A 194 17.53 -19.22 8.65
N SER A 195 16.70 -19.51 7.64
CA SER A 195 17.21 -20.10 6.40
C SER A 195 17.49 -19.00 5.37
N PRO A 196 18.66 -19.02 4.70
CA PRO A 196 18.97 -18.06 3.63
C PRO A 196 17.93 -18.19 2.50
N PRO A 197 17.65 -17.11 1.75
CA PRO A 197 16.72 -17.15 0.63
C PRO A 197 17.19 -18.18 -0.39
N ARG A 198 16.29 -19.11 -0.74
CA ARG A 198 16.57 -20.14 -1.75
C ARG A 198 16.63 -19.52 -3.15
N PRO A 199 17.49 -20.03 -4.04
CA PRO A 199 17.53 -19.58 -5.42
C PRO A 199 16.17 -19.75 -6.11
N TYR A 200 15.90 -18.87 -7.05
CA TYR A 200 14.67 -18.84 -7.84
C TYR A 200 14.47 -20.19 -8.55
N GLY A 201 13.49 -20.99 -8.12
CA GLY A 201 13.17 -22.28 -8.77
C GLY A 201 12.84 -23.45 -7.86
N GLU A 202 13.17 -23.44 -6.55
CA GLU A 202 12.90 -24.57 -5.66
C GLU A 202 11.85 -24.24 -4.58
N GLY A 203 10.59 -24.38 -4.93
CA GLY A 203 9.46 -24.29 -4.01
C GLY A 203 8.34 -25.23 -4.45
N SER A 204 7.90 -26.12 -3.56
CA SER A 204 6.85 -27.12 -3.78
C SER A 204 5.42 -26.52 -3.81
N GLY A 205 5.25 -25.34 -4.39
CA GLY A 205 3.94 -24.73 -4.66
C GLY A 205 3.71 -24.65 -6.17
N VAL A 206 2.48 -24.93 -6.63
CA VAL A 206 2.10 -24.78 -8.04
C VAL A 206 2.08 -23.29 -8.41
N GLY A 207 3.25 -22.73 -8.69
CA GLY A 207 3.39 -21.37 -9.19
C GLY A 207 2.80 -21.25 -10.59
N ARG A 208 2.11 -20.12 -10.87
CA ARG A 208 1.58 -19.80 -12.21
C ARG A 208 2.75 -19.45 -13.13
N ALA A 209 2.73 -19.98 -14.36
CA ALA A 209 3.61 -19.50 -15.43
C ALA A 209 3.26 -18.05 -15.73
N ALA A 210 4.25 -17.16 -15.72
CA ALA A 210 4.11 -15.77 -16.06
C ALA A 210 5.22 -15.34 -17.03
N THR A 211 4.89 -14.51 -18.00
CA THR A 211 5.87 -13.94 -18.92
C THR A 211 6.63 -12.83 -18.19
N CYS A 212 7.96 -12.90 -18.19
CA CYS A 212 8.82 -11.89 -17.59
C CYS A 212 10.03 -11.57 -18.47
N ALA A 213 10.58 -10.37 -18.30
CA ALA A 213 11.91 -10.01 -18.78
C ALA A 213 12.88 -9.94 -17.60
N ILE A 214 14.17 -10.14 -17.85
CA ILE A 214 15.21 -10.04 -16.82
C ILE A 214 16.06 -8.81 -17.12
N VAL A 215 16.29 -7.97 -16.10
CA VAL A 215 17.11 -6.76 -16.23
C VAL A 215 18.09 -6.63 -15.06
N ALA A 216 19.24 -6.00 -15.33
CA ALA A 216 20.18 -5.64 -14.28
C ALA A 216 19.69 -4.38 -13.52
N PRO A 217 20.09 -4.16 -12.26
CA PRO A 217 19.65 -3.01 -11.48
C PRO A 217 19.90 -1.66 -12.15
N GLN A 218 21.05 -1.48 -12.82
CA GLN A 218 21.39 -0.25 -13.52
C GLN A 218 20.49 0.03 -14.74
N ASP A 219 19.89 -1.00 -15.34
CA ASP A 219 19.06 -0.89 -16.54
C ASP A 219 17.56 -0.73 -16.21
N LEU A 220 17.18 -0.88 -14.93
CA LEU A 220 15.78 -0.87 -14.49
C LEU A 220 15.04 0.40 -14.95
N ARG A 221 15.62 1.58 -14.74
CA ARG A 221 14.98 2.86 -15.10
C ARG A 221 14.67 2.98 -16.60
N ASP A 222 15.59 2.49 -17.44
CA ASP A 222 15.42 2.55 -18.89
C ASP A 222 14.46 1.46 -19.39
N ALA A 223 14.46 0.28 -18.77
CA ALA A 223 13.46 -0.77 -19.02
C ALA A 223 12.06 -0.29 -18.65
N ALA A 224 11.91 0.32 -17.47
CA ALA A 224 10.64 0.91 -17.02
C ALA A 224 10.11 1.97 -17.99
N ALA A 225 10.99 2.87 -18.47
CA ALA A 225 10.61 3.91 -19.43
C ALA A 225 10.24 3.29 -20.79
N ARG A 226 10.96 2.28 -21.29
CA ARG A 226 10.63 1.57 -22.54
C ARG A 226 9.29 0.85 -22.44
N ILE A 227 9.01 0.14 -21.34
CA ILE A 227 7.73 -0.54 -21.12
C ILE A 227 6.58 0.48 -21.03
N ALA A 228 6.79 1.61 -20.36
CA ALA A 228 5.78 2.66 -20.25
C ALA A 228 5.47 3.30 -21.61
N ARG A 229 6.47 3.53 -22.48
CA ARG A 229 6.27 4.00 -23.85
C ARG A 229 5.57 2.95 -24.71
N ALA A 230 5.97 1.68 -24.61
CA ALA A 230 5.31 0.58 -25.30
C ALA A 230 3.83 0.50 -24.92
N PHE A 231 3.51 0.67 -23.62
CA PHE A 231 2.12 0.78 -23.15
C PHE A 231 1.39 1.93 -23.85
N LEU A 232 1.95 3.13 -23.89
CA LEU A 232 1.29 4.29 -24.54
C LEU A 232 1.08 4.07 -26.02
N THR A 233 2.06 3.51 -26.72
CA THR A 233 1.99 3.23 -28.16
C THR A 233 0.91 2.17 -28.47
N LEU A 234 0.94 1.05 -27.76
CA LEU A 234 0.00 -0.05 -27.97
C LEU A 234 -1.43 0.28 -27.49
N ALA A 235 -1.57 0.99 -26.37
CA ALA A 235 -2.88 1.41 -25.89
C ALA A 235 -3.58 2.34 -26.89
N GLY A 236 -2.82 3.23 -27.55
CA GLY A 236 -3.37 4.22 -28.46
C GLY A 236 -4.10 5.36 -27.72
N ALA A 237 -4.77 6.23 -28.51
CA ALA A 237 -5.45 7.44 -28.02
C ALA A 237 -6.99 7.37 -28.08
N ALA A 238 -7.56 6.22 -28.41
CA ALA A 238 -9.02 6.06 -28.50
C ALA A 238 -9.72 6.28 -27.15
N PRO A 239 -10.98 6.74 -27.08
CA PRO A 239 -11.69 6.97 -25.83
C PRO A 239 -11.81 5.73 -24.94
N ASP A 240 -11.85 4.54 -25.51
CA ASP A 240 -11.90 3.22 -24.88
C ASP A 240 -10.55 2.55 -24.71
N ALA A 241 -9.46 3.26 -25.03
CA ALA A 241 -8.10 2.75 -24.92
C ALA A 241 -7.80 2.21 -23.50
N PRO A 242 -7.00 1.13 -23.40
CA PRO A 242 -6.56 0.60 -22.13
C PRO A 242 -5.89 1.67 -21.25
N ARG A 243 -6.39 1.86 -20.03
CA ARG A 243 -5.85 2.80 -19.05
C ARG A 243 -4.98 2.13 -17.99
N ARG A 244 -4.87 0.81 -18.04
CA ARG A 244 -4.05 -0.02 -17.13
C ARG A 244 -3.39 -1.13 -17.96
N MET A 245 -2.18 -1.49 -17.54
CA MET A 245 -1.40 -2.56 -18.18
C MET A 245 -2.19 -3.86 -18.29
N ARG A 246 -2.96 -4.20 -17.25
CA ARG A 246 -3.81 -5.39 -17.24
C ARG A 246 -4.76 -5.47 -18.43
N ALA A 247 -5.42 -4.37 -18.79
CA ALA A 247 -6.35 -4.35 -19.91
C ALA A 247 -5.61 -4.53 -21.25
N LEU A 248 -4.41 -3.95 -21.35
CA LEU A 248 -3.54 -4.11 -22.51
C LEU A 248 -3.04 -5.56 -22.63
N VAL A 249 -2.54 -6.13 -21.53
CA VAL A 249 -2.03 -7.52 -21.52
C VAL A 249 -3.15 -8.54 -21.82
N LEU A 250 -4.37 -8.29 -21.34
CA LEU A 250 -5.52 -9.14 -21.68
C LEU A 250 -5.89 -9.08 -23.17
N ARG A 251 -5.64 -7.95 -23.83
CA ARG A 251 -5.89 -7.74 -25.26
C ARG A 251 -4.76 -8.30 -26.13
N ASP A 252 -3.52 -7.97 -25.83
CA ASP A 252 -2.36 -8.14 -26.73
C ASP A 252 -1.37 -9.21 -26.22
N GLY A 253 -1.43 -9.60 -24.95
CA GLY A 253 -0.48 -10.47 -24.29
C GLY A 253 0.77 -9.74 -23.76
N ALA A 254 1.37 -10.26 -22.70
CA ALA A 254 2.56 -9.66 -22.08
C ALA A 254 3.79 -9.69 -23.01
N ALA A 255 3.95 -10.76 -23.80
CA ALA A 255 5.05 -10.90 -24.74
C ALA A 255 5.07 -9.79 -25.80
N ALA A 256 3.89 -9.36 -26.29
CA ALA A 256 3.79 -8.27 -27.26
C ALA A 256 4.27 -6.93 -26.67
N VAL A 257 3.93 -6.66 -25.39
CA VAL A 257 4.39 -5.45 -24.71
C VAL A 257 5.90 -5.47 -24.49
N PHE A 258 6.50 -6.60 -24.08
CA PHE A 258 7.94 -6.73 -23.95
C PHE A 258 8.67 -6.58 -25.29
N ALA A 259 8.14 -7.19 -26.36
CA ALA A 259 8.70 -7.03 -27.71
C ALA A 259 8.66 -5.57 -28.17
N ALA A 260 7.54 -4.87 -27.98
CA ALA A 260 7.41 -3.44 -28.29
C ALA A 260 8.35 -2.57 -27.44
N ALA A 261 8.68 -3.00 -26.22
CA ALA A 261 9.67 -2.36 -25.37
C ALA A 261 11.12 -2.73 -25.74
N GLY A 262 11.35 -3.62 -26.71
CA GLY A 262 12.68 -4.13 -27.07
C GLY A 262 13.33 -4.94 -25.96
N LEU A 263 12.54 -5.68 -25.19
CA LEU A 263 12.98 -6.56 -24.10
C LEU A 263 12.73 -8.01 -24.50
N ALA A 264 13.76 -8.85 -24.38
CA ALA A 264 13.60 -10.29 -24.45
C ALA A 264 12.76 -10.77 -23.24
N SER A 265 11.82 -11.67 -23.50
CA SER A 265 10.97 -12.21 -22.43
C SER A 265 10.90 -13.73 -22.50
N GLU A 266 10.76 -14.35 -21.35
CA GLU A 266 10.63 -15.79 -21.17
C GLU A 266 9.46 -16.11 -20.24
N THR A 267 8.99 -17.35 -20.27
CA THR A 267 7.93 -17.80 -19.35
C THR A 267 8.56 -18.51 -18.17
N VAL A 268 8.40 -17.94 -16.98
CA VAL A 268 8.96 -18.45 -15.73
C VAL A 268 7.83 -18.80 -14.76
N ARG A 269 7.97 -19.91 -14.02
CA ARG A 269 7.11 -20.20 -12.88
C ARG A 269 7.59 -19.43 -11.66
N ALA A 270 6.77 -18.51 -11.17
CA ALA A 270 7.04 -17.81 -9.91
C ALA A 270 6.49 -18.59 -8.72
N PRO A 271 7.26 -18.72 -7.64
CA PRO A 271 6.71 -19.24 -6.40
C PRO A 271 5.68 -18.26 -5.83
N PRO A 272 4.60 -18.75 -5.19
CA PRO A 272 3.67 -17.88 -4.49
C PRO A 272 4.40 -17.23 -3.30
N ARG A 273 4.39 -15.90 -3.26
CA ARG A 273 4.88 -15.11 -2.13
C ARG A 273 3.72 -14.24 -1.66
N ALA A 274 3.49 -14.19 -0.37
CA ALA A 274 2.45 -13.35 0.21
C ALA A 274 2.98 -12.70 1.49
N ALA A 275 2.69 -11.41 1.67
CA ALA A 275 2.87 -10.71 2.93
C ALA A 275 1.49 -10.36 3.51
N SER A 276 1.41 -10.29 4.83
CA SER A 276 0.21 -9.88 5.55
C SER A 276 0.42 -8.51 6.19
N PRO A 277 -0.60 -7.67 6.32
CA PRO A 277 -0.53 -6.46 7.14
C PRO A 277 -0.01 -6.74 8.56
N ARG A 278 -0.33 -7.90 9.12
CA ARG A 278 0.11 -8.33 10.46
C ARG A 278 1.63 -8.52 10.55
N ASP A 279 2.26 -8.94 9.46
CA ASP A 279 3.71 -9.20 9.43
C ASP A 279 4.52 -7.89 9.55
N SER A 280 3.88 -6.73 9.29
CA SER A 280 4.51 -5.41 9.39
C SER A 280 4.33 -4.74 10.77
N VAL A 281 3.66 -5.40 11.73
CA VAL A 281 3.37 -4.87 13.06
C VAL A 281 4.14 -5.65 14.12
N GLY A 282 4.57 -4.95 15.17
CA GLY A 282 5.32 -5.54 16.28
C GLY A 282 6.84 -5.35 16.14
N ILE A 283 7.58 -6.02 17.00
CA ILE A 283 9.05 -5.97 17.03
C ILE A 283 9.61 -6.84 15.91
N LEU A 284 10.47 -6.25 15.10
CA LEU A 284 11.05 -6.85 13.92
C LEU A 284 12.56 -7.00 14.10
N PRO A 285 13.13 -8.20 14.09
CA PRO A 285 14.58 -8.35 14.07
C PRO A 285 15.15 -7.92 12.70
N LEU A 286 16.10 -6.98 12.71
CA LEU A 286 16.73 -6.38 11.53
C LEU A 286 18.26 -6.47 11.65
N GLY A 287 18.79 -7.68 11.65
CA GLY A 287 20.22 -7.93 11.86
C GLY A 287 20.65 -7.63 13.28
N ALA A 288 21.63 -6.74 13.47
CA ALA A 288 22.09 -6.31 14.79
C ALA A 288 21.11 -5.36 15.49
N HIS A 289 20.20 -4.75 14.75
CA HIS A 289 19.19 -3.81 15.23
C HIS A 289 17.79 -4.41 15.24
N ALA A 290 16.86 -3.67 15.80
CA ALA A 290 15.43 -3.96 15.72
C ALA A 290 14.68 -2.86 14.98
N GLY A 291 13.51 -3.20 14.47
CA GLY A 291 12.48 -2.26 14.08
C GLY A 291 11.24 -2.45 14.93
N LEU A 292 10.41 -1.43 15.00
CA LEU A 292 9.07 -1.52 15.57
C LEU A 292 8.04 -1.07 14.55
N GLY A 293 7.21 -2.00 14.11
CA GLY A 293 6.04 -1.72 13.29
C GLY A 293 4.85 -1.31 14.14
N ALA A 294 4.30 -0.12 13.86
CA ALA A 294 3.12 0.42 14.52
C ALA A 294 2.09 0.85 13.46
N ALA A 295 0.86 0.32 13.55
CA ALA A 295 -0.20 0.68 12.63
C ALA A 295 -1.19 1.63 13.31
N PRO A 296 -1.45 2.81 12.74
CA PRO A 296 -2.62 3.58 13.16
C PRO A 296 -3.88 2.84 12.71
N PRO A 297 -4.94 2.80 13.55
CA PRO A 297 -6.18 2.12 13.20
C PRO A 297 -6.68 2.55 11.80
N PHE A 298 -6.89 1.57 10.94
CA PHE A 298 -7.35 1.74 9.53
C PHE A 298 -6.48 2.69 8.69
N GLY A 299 -5.25 2.97 9.14
CA GLY A 299 -4.29 3.85 8.46
C GLY A 299 -4.49 5.34 8.74
N ARG A 300 -5.29 5.73 9.76
CA ARG A 300 -5.57 7.12 10.12
C ARG A 300 -5.07 7.46 11.52
N MET A 301 -4.48 8.64 11.67
CA MET A 301 -3.96 9.18 12.93
C MET A 301 -4.08 10.70 12.97
N SER A 302 -4.00 11.28 14.16
CA SER A 302 -3.86 12.73 14.30
C SER A 302 -2.42 13.18 14.05
N SER A 303 -2.25 14.46 13.73
CA SER A 303 -0.93 15.10 13.58
C SER A 303 -0.13 15.02 14.88
N GLU A 304 -0.79 15.14 16.04
CA GLU A 304 -0.19 15.03 17.36
C GLU A 304 0.35 13.63 17.59
N ALA A 305 -0.46 12.58 17.30
CA ALA A 305 -0.01 11.20 17.43
C ALA A 305 1.17 10.87 16.49
N PHE A 306 1.17 11.41 15.28
CA PHE A 306 2.29 11.24 14.35
C PHE A 306 3.56 11.96 14.80
N ALA A 307 3.44 13.19 15.31
CA ALA A 307 4.56 13.93 15.89
C ALA A 307 5.13 13.21 17.12
N GLU A 308 4.25 12.70 18.00
CA GLU A 308 4.67 11.98 19.20
C GLU A 308 5.36 10.65 18.85
N LEU A 309 4.85 9.92 17.85
CA LEU A 309 5.53 8.73 17.33
C LEU A 309 6.96 9.08 16.87
N ALA A 310 7.14 10.16 16.10
CA ALA A 310 8.47 10.57 15.62
C ALA A 310 9.42 10.94 16.79
N ARG A 311 8.93 11.69 17.78
CA ARG A 311 9.69 12.07 18.97
C ARG A 311 10.04 10.87 19.85
N ALA A 312 9.07 9.98 20.10
CA ALA A 312 9.30 8.75 20.86
C ALA A 312 10.33 7.84 20.17
N ALA A 313 10.20 7.68 18.84
CA ALA A 313 11.17 6.92 18.06
C ALA A 313 12.58 7.55 18.14
N HIS A 314 12.68 8.88 18.09
CA HIS A 314 13.95 9.59 18.24
C HIS A 314 14.56 9.36 19.63
N ALA A 315 13.77 9.50 20.69
CA ALA A 315 14.23 9.30 22.07
C ALA A 315 14.73 7.86 22.34
N GLU A 316 14.16 6.87 21.64
CA GLU A 316 14.59 5.47 21.72
C GLU A 316 15.71 5.11 20.71
N GLY A 317 16.27 6.10 19.99
CA GLY A 317 17.43 5.94 19.12
C GLY A 317 17.13 5.42 17.72
N ALA A 318 15.88 5.51 17.24
CA ALA A 318 15.54 5.14 15.86
C ALA A 318 16.28 6.04 14.84
N SER A 319 16.77 5.45 13.77
CA SER A 319 17.45 6.17 12.68
C SER A 319 16.46 6.79 11.66
N GLY A 320 15.18 6.38 11.66
CA GLY A 320 14.16 6.90 10.77
C GLY A 320 12.89 6.07 10.78
N LEU A 321 11.95 6.48 9.94
CA LEU A 321 10.65 5.82 9.76
C LEU A 321 10.52 5.24 8.35
N ARG A 322 9.75 4.16 8.23
CA ARG A 322 9.40 3.53 6.96
C ARG A 322 7.87 3.41 6.86
N LEU A 323 7.29 4.02 5.86
CA LEU A 323 5.88 3.85 5.52
C LEU A 323 5.70 2.57 4.70
N THR A 324 4.66 1.80 4.98
CA THR A 324 4.40 0.55 4.26
C THR A 324 3.08 0.59 3.49
N PRO A 325 2.91 -0.23 2.42
CA PRO A 325 1.65 -0.37 1.71
C PRO A 325 0.52 -0.93 2.58
N TRP A 326 0.86 -1.57 3.69
CA TRP A 326 -0.09 -2.11 4.67
C TRP A 326 -0.52 -1.09 5.71
N ARG A 327 -0.21 0.21 5.48
CA ARG A 327 -0.56 1.35 6.34
C ARG A 327 0.08 1.28 7.74
N THR A 328 1.24 0.66 7.83
CA THR A 328 2.07 0.60 9.03
C THR A 328 3.23 1.58 8.90
N ILE A 329 3.67 2.13 10.01
CA ILE A 329 4.91 2.90 10.16
C ILE A 329 5.90 2.01 10.90
N VAL A 330 7.10 1.86 10.37
CA VAL A 330 8.16 1.11 11.04
C VAL A 330 9.25 2.07 11.47
N ALA A 331 9.50 2.18 12.78
CA ALA A 331 10.70 2.80 13.31
C ALA A 331 11.86 1.81 13.16
N VAL A 332 12.97 2.23 12.55
CA VAL A 332 14.12 1.36 12.24
C VAL A 332 15.40 1.84 12.92
N GLY A 333 16.39 0.95 13.05
CA GLY A 333 17.69 1.26 13.66
C GLY A 333 17.68 1.28 15.18
N LEU A 334 16.66 0.71 15.81
CA LEU A 334 16.57 0.62 17.28
C LEU A 334 17.56 -0.40 17.83
N GLU A 335 18.13 -0.10 19.00
CA GLU A 335 18.72 -1.15 19.81
C GLU A 335 17.62 -2.14 20.26
N PRO A 336 17.88 -3.47 20.27
CA PRO A 336 16.85 -4.45 20.57
C PRO A 336 16.09 -4.22 21.88
N HIS A 337 16.76 -3.72 22.93
CA HIS A 337 16.14 -3.44 24.23
C HIS A 337 15.29 -2.17 24.27
N CYS A 338 15.40 -1.29 23.24
CA CYS A 338 14.60 -0.08 23.13
C CYS A 338 13.22 -0.35 22.49
N ALA A 339 13.12 -1.35 21.61
CA ALA A 339 11.88 -1.64 20.89
C ALA A 339 10.67 -1.93 21.79
N PRO A 340 10.76 -2.69 22.91
CA PRO A 340 9.64 -2.88 23.82
C PRO A 340 9.17 -1.60 24.53
N ARG A 341 10.10 -0.68 24.85
CA ARG A 341 9.75 0.60 25.47
C ARG A 341 8.98 1.48 24.50
N LEU A 342 9.48 1.59 23.26
CA LEU A 342 8.79 2.30 22.20
C LEU A 342 7.40 1.69 21.92
N ALA A 343 7.28 0.35 21.88
CA ALA A 343 6.00 -0.32 21.70
C ALA A 343 4.98 0.08 22.76
N LYS A 344 5.39 0.12 24.04
CA LYS A 344 4.53 0.55 25.15
C LYS A 344 4.08 2.01 24.99
N GLN A 345 4.98 2.91 24.58
CA GLN A 345 4.67 4.33 24.38
C GLN A 345 3.66 4.48 23.22
N LEU A 346 3.90 3.81 22.08
CA LEU A 346 3.01 3.91 20.90
C LEU A 346 1.65 3.25 21.13
N SER A 347 1.60 2.16 21.92
CA SER A 347 0.32 1.58 22.35
C SER A 347 -0.50 2.57 23.16
N GLY A 348 0.13 3.35 24.06
CA GLY A 348 -0.52 4.42 24.83
C GLY A 348 -1.05 5.56 23.95
N LEU A 349 -0.52 5.77 22.77
CA LEU A 349 -0.98 6.72 21.75
C LEU A 349 -2.07 6.14 20.82
N GLY A 350 -2.51 4.90 21.05
CA GLY A 350 -3.57 4.24 20.28
C GLY A 350 -3.07 3.49 19.03
N PHE A 351 -1.75 3.40 18.78
CA PHE A 351 -1.22 2.58 17.70
C PHE A 351 -1.34 1.09 18.02
N ILE A 352 -1.55 0.32 16.98
CA ILE A 352 -1.53 -1.14 17.02
C ILE A 352 -0.07 -1.58 16.93
N VAL A 353 0.44 -2.24 17.97
CA VAL A 353 1.83 -2.69 18.08
C VAL A 353 1.97 -4.20 18.27
N THR A 354 0.86 -4.93 18.19
CA THR A 354 0.82 -6.40 18.28
C THR A 354 0.19 -6.99 17.03
N PRO A 355 0.77 -8.05 16.44
CA PRO A 355 0.26 -8.64 15.19
C PRO A 355 -1.09 -9.34 15.34
N ASP A 356 -1.51 -9.66 16.58
CA ASP A 356 -2.76 -10.37 16.84
C ASP A 356 -3.97 -9.43 17.04
N ASP A 357 -3.77 -8.13 16.96
CA ASP A 357 -4.86 -7.15 17.12
C ASP A 357 -5.93 -7.34 16.01
N PRO A 358 -7.21 -7.52 16.36
CA PRO A 358 -8.27 -7.76 15.38
C PRO A 358 -8.49 -6.59 14.42
N ARG A 359 -8.16 -5.36 14.81
CA ARG A 359 -8.25 -4.17 13.96
C ARG A 359 -7.42 -4.28 12.68
N LEU A 360 -6.34 -5.10 12.68
CA LEU A 360 -5.54 -5.39 11.48
C LEU A 360 -6.30 -6.22 10.43
N GLY A 361 -7.38 -6.88 10.80
CA GLY A 361 -8.28 -7.60 9.90
C GLY A 361 -9.35 -6.72 9.25
N VAL A 362 -9.36 -5.43 9.55
CA VAL A 362 -10.39 -4.49 9.07
C VAL A 362 -9.78 -3.42 8.18
N VAL A 363 -10.48 -3.08 7.10
CA VAL A 363 -10.21 -1.87 6.32
C VAL A 363 -11.45 -0.99 6.33
N ALA A 364 -11.26 0.31 6.51
CA ALA A 364 -12.33 1.30 6.46
C ALA A 364 -11.97 2.44 5.51
N CYS A 365 -12.97 2.98 4.82
CA CYS A 365 -12.80 4.23 4.08
C CYS A 365 -12.90 5.44 5.03
N PRO A 366 -12.60 6.67 4.57
CA PRO A 366 -12.72 7.86 5.43
C PRO A 366 -14.10 8.01 6.09
N GLY A 367 -15.19 7.60 5.42
CA GLY A 367 -16.53 7.76 5.97
C GLY A 367 -17.02 9.21 6.02
N ALA A 368 -18.24 9.42 6.54
CA ALA A 368 -18.75 10.73 6.86
C ALA A 368 -18.10 11.22 8.18
N PRO A 369 -17.92 12.54 8.39
CA PRO A 369 -18.18 13.64 7.45
C PRO A 369 -17.05 13.87 6.45
N ALA A 370 -15.92 13.16 6.55
CA ALA A 370 -14.72 13.37 5.76
C ALA A 370 -14.89 13.06 4.26
N CYS A 371 -15.94 12.32 3.89
CA CYS A 371 -16.30 12.03 2.51
C CYS A 371 -17.77 12.38 2.27
N ALA A 372 -18.02 13.36 1.39
CA ALA A 372 -19.38 13.80 1.04
C ALA A 372 -20.24 12.72 0.35
N GLN A 373 -19.65 11.60 -0.10
CA GLN A 373 -20.35 10.48 -0.71
C GLN A 373 -20.67 9.35 0.30
N ALA A 374 -20.20 9.48 1.53
CA ALA A 374 -20.38 8.45 2.56
C ALA A 374 -21.68 8.68 3.32
N GLU A 375 -22.40 7.60 3.54
CA GLU A 375 -23.68 7.55 4.25
C GLU A 375 -23.51 7.16 5.72
N SER A 376 -22.25 6.80 6.13
CA SER A 376 -21.94 6.38 7.49
C SER A 376 -20.54 6.81 7.91
N ASP A 377 -20.28 6.91 9.22
CA ASP A 377 -18.94 7.09 9.78
C ASP A 377 -18.20 5.74 9.80
N ALA A 378 -17.70 5.35 8.64
CA ALA A 378 -17.04 4.06 8.47
C ALA A 378 -15.83 3.85 9.40
N GLN A 379 -15.16 4.94 9.85
CA GLN A 379 -14.00 4.83 10.75
C GLN A 379 -14.45 4.50 12.20
N ALA A 380 -15.40 5.25 12.74
CA ALA A 380 -15.91 5.00 14.09
C ALA A 380 -16.59 3.62 14.19
N GLU A 381 -17.34 3.25 13.18
CA GLU A 381 -18.05 1.98 13.15
C GLU A 381 -17.13 0.78 12.94
N ALA A 382 -16.05 0.94 12.14
CA ALA A 382 -15.03 -0.09 11.99
C ALA A 382 -14.34 -0.44 13.31
N LEU A 383 -14.17 0.51 14.24
CA LEU A 383 -13.68 0.22 15.59
C LEU A 383 -14.61 -0.71 16.34
N ARG A 384 -15.93 -0.43 16.34
CA ARG A 384 -16.94 -1.28 16.98
C ARG A 384 -16.99 -2.69 16.38
N PHE A 385 -16.95 -2.80 15.05
CA PHE A 385 -16.97 -4.10 14.39
C PHE A 385 -15.67 -4.89 14.59
N ALA A 386 -14.52 -4.22 14.71
CA ALA A 386 -13.26 -4.89 14.97
C ALA A 386 -13.24 -5.66 16.30
N GLU A 387 -13.91 -5.15 17.32
CA GLU A 387 -14.04 -5.81 18.63
C GLU A 387 -14.78 -7.16 18.57
N LEU A 388 -15.58 -7.36 17.51
CA LEU A 388 -16.35 -8.59 17.30
C LEU A 388 -15.56 -9.67 16.54
N LEU A 389 -14.41 -9.30 15.97
CA LEU A 389 -13.63 -10.20 15.12
C LEU A 389 -12.65 -11.01 15.96
N PRO A 390 -12.49 -12.33 15.66
CA PRO A 390 -11.35 -13.09 16.14
C PRO A 390 -10.06 -12.59 15.46
N SER A 391 -8.92 -12.95 16.07
CA SER A 391 -7.61 -12.65 15.46
C SER A 391 -7.38 -13.55 14.25
N LEU A 392 -7.79 -13.11 13.06
CA LEU A 392 -7.66 -13.83 11.80
C LEU A 392 -6.53 -13.26 10.94
N ARG A 393 -5.88 -14.10 10.14
CA ARG A 393 -4.91 -13.63 9.14
C ARG A 393 -5.62 -12.96 7.97
N GLY A 394 -5.00 -11.89 7.45
CA GLY A 394 -5.52 -11.13 6.30
C GLY A 394 -6.67 -10.17 6.63
N ILE A 395 -7.20 -9.55 5.60
CA ILE A 395 -8.34 -8.62 5.71
C ILE A 395 -9.64 -9.43 5.63
N VAL A 396 -10.42 -9.35 6.69
CA VAL A 396 -11.67 -10.08 6.88
C VAL A 396 -12.88 -9.20 6.66
N LEU A 397 -12.81 -7.94 7.12
CA LEU A 397 -13.93 -7.00 7.07
C LEU A 397 -13.53 -5.73 6.31
N HIS A 398 -14.41 -5.32 5.39
CA HIS A 398 -14.36 -4.02 4.73
C HIS A 398 -15.57 -3.19 5.14
N VAL A 399 -15.35 -2.08 5.84
CA VAL A 399 -16.39 -1.10 6.17
C VAL A 399 -16.30 0.06 5.19
N SER A 400 -17.31 0.19 4.34
CA SER A 400 -17.37 1.20 3.28
C SER A 400 -18.55 2.13 3.50
N GLY A 401 -18.32 3.43 3.56
CA GLY A 401 -19.36 4.43 3.71
C GLY A 401 -20.30 4.56 2.50
N CYS A 402 -19.98 3.92 1.36
CA CYS A 402 -20.82 3.89 0.15
C CYS A 402 -20.40 2.75 -0.80
N ALA A 403 -21.17 2.52 -1.86
CA ALA A 403 -20.89 1.46 -2.85
C ALA A 403 -19.58 1.60 -3.67
N LYS A 404 -18.86 2.73 -3.55
CA LYS A 404 -17.55 2.92 -4.24
C LYS A 404 -16.45 1.99 -3.78
N GLY A 405 -16.44 1.58 -2.49
CA GLY A 405 -15.45 0.66 -1.93
C GLY A 405 -14.02 1.20 -1.98
N CYS A 406 -13.80 2.47 -1.65
CA CYS A 406 -12.51 3.15 -1.85
C CYS A 406 -11.35 2.57 -1.03
N ALA A 407 -11.63 1.96 0.14
CA ALA A 407 -10.61 1.39 1.01
C ALA A 407 -10.05 0.08 0.46
N ARG A 408 -10.87 -0.69 -0.29
CA ARG A 408 -10.47 -1.97 -0.87
C ARG A 408 -11.21 -2.27 -2.16
N ALA A 409 -10.46 -2.42 -3.24
CA ALA A 409 -11.00 -2.77 -4.56
C ALA A 409 -11.17 -4.29 -4.75
N SER A 410 -10.48 -5.13 -3.96
CA SER A 410 -10.57 -6.59 -4.01
C SER A 410 -11.75 -7.11 -3.19
N PRO A 411 -12.32 -8.28 -3.49
CA PRO A 411 -13.32 -8.93 -2.66
C PRO A 411 -12.85 -9.12 -1.23
N THR A 412 -13.77 -9.07 -0.28
CA THR A 412 -13.52 -9.32 1.15
C THR A 412 -14.55 -10.34 1.65
N PRO A 413 -14.20 -11.22 2.60
CA PRO A 413 -15.16 -12.16 3.18
C PRO A 413 -16.43 -11.46 3.66
N ILE A 414 -16.29 -10.33 4.34
CA ILE A 414 -17.40 -9.53 4.85
C ILE A 414 -17.22 -8.09 4.37
N THR A 415 -18.17 -7.52 3.65
CA THR A 415 -18.19 -6.12 3.25
C THR A 415 -19.48 -5.46 3.73
N LEU A 416 -19.36 -4.46 4.58
CA LEU A 416 -20.47 -3.60 5.01
C LEU A 416 -20.46 -2.32 4.16
N VAL A 417 -21.61 -1.96 3.61
CA VAL A 417 -21.81 -0.77 2.78
C VAL A 417 -22.81 0.14 3.48
N GLY A 418 -22.36 1.32 3.90
CA GLY A 418 -23.21 2.31 4.58
C GLY A 418 -24.40 2.73 3.71
N ARG A 419 -25.54 2.86 4.38
CA ARG A 419 -26.81 3.39 3.88
C ARG A 419 -27.38 4.38 4.89
N PRO A 420 -28.34 5.23 4.48
CA PRO A 420 -29.03 6.06 5.47
C PRO A 420 -29.64 5.19 6.57
N GLY A 421 -29.15 5.37 7.80
CA GLY A 421 -29.63 4.66 8.98
C GLY A 421 -29.20 3.20 9.15
N GLY A 422 -28.25 2.69 8.34
CA GLY A 422 -27.82 1.29 8.46
C GLY A 422 -26.82 0.82 7.42
N TYR A 423 -26.86 -0.48 7.11
CA TYR A 423 -25.91 -1.15 6.24
C TYR A 423 -26.54 -2.13 5.27
N ASP A 424 -25.93 -2.26 4.11
CA ASP A 424 -26.04 -3.46 3.27
C ASP A 424 -24.82 -4.35 3.53
N LEU A 425 -25.02 -5.67 3.52
CA LEU A 425 -23.95 -6.66 3.69
C LEU A 425 -23.72 -7.39 2.37
N VAL A 426 -22.45 -7.49 1.96
CA VAL A 426 -21.98 -8.31 0.85
C VAL A 426 -21.02 -9.37 1.39
N VAL A 427 -21.33 -10.66 1.18
CA VAL A 427 -20.49 -11.78 1.57
C VAL A 427 -19.58 -12.16 0.40
N ASN A 428 -18.29 -12.39 0.65
CA ASN A 428 -17.26 -12.76 -0.34
C ASN A 428 -17.23 -11.85 -1.58
N GLY A 429 -17.43 -10.54 -1.35
CA GLY A 429 -17.61 -9.58 -2.44
C GLY A 429 -17.03 -8.21 -2.18
N ARG A 430 -17.32 -7.31 -3.11
CA ARG A 430 -16.90 -5.90 -3.11
C ARG A 430 -18.08 -5.01 -2.73
N ALA A 431 -17.82 -3.80 -2.27
CA ALA A 431 -18.86 -2.83 -1.92
C ALA A 431 -19.87 -2.52 -3.04
N GLY A 432 -19.47 -2.65 -4.31
CA GLY A 432 -20.35 -2.44 -5.47
C GLY A 432 -21.09 -3.69 -5.96
N ASN A 433 -20.92 -4.84 -5.33
CA ASN A 433 -21.67 -6.05 -5.69
C ASN A 433 -23.10 -6.01 -5.11
N PRO A 434 -24.05 -6.80 -5.67
CA PRO A 434 -25.36 -6.96 -5.06
C PRO A 434 -25.23 -7.44 -3.60
N PRO A 435 -25.96 -6.82 -2.66
CA PRO A 435 -25.90 -7.22 -1.26
C PRO A 435 -26.60 -8.55 -1.02
N THR A 436 -26.09 -9.32 -0.06
CA THR A 436 -26.73 -10.53 0.44
C THR A 436 -27.82 -10.22 1.50
N HIS A 437 -27.67 -9.09 2.20
CA HIS A 437 -28.64 -8.56 3.15
C HIS A 437 -28.71 -7.04 2.97
N CYS A 438 -29.92 -6.49 3.02
CA CYS A 438 -30.15 -5.06 2.84
C CYS A 438 -30.76 -4.44 4.10
N GLY A 439 -30.49 -3.15 4.29
CA GLY A 439 -31.19 -2.34 5.30
C GLY A 439 -30.97 -2.80 6.73
N LEU A 440 -29.83 -3.38 7.07
CA LEU A 440 -29.51 -3.86 8.40
C LEU A 440 -29.31 -2.68 9.36
N SER A 441 -29.90 -2.75 10.54
CA SER A 441 -29.47 -1.89 11.64
C SER A 441 -28.01 -2.21 12.04
N ILE A 442 -27.37 -1.32 12.79
CA ILE A 442 -25.99 -1.53 13.24
C ILE A 442 -25.87 -2.80 14.10
N ASP A 443 -26.88 -3.12 14.92
CA ASP A 443 -26.87 -4.30 15.78
C ASP A 443 -27.08 -5.58 14.97
N GLN A 444 -27.92 -5.56 13.95
CA GLN A 444 -28.10 -6.68 13.01
C GLN A 444 -26.81 -6.92 12.21
N ALA A 445 -26.17 -5.86 11.73
CA ALA A 445 -24.88 -5.96 11.06
C ALA A 445 -23.80 -6.54 11.98
N ALA A 446 -23.75 -6.10 13.26
CA ALA A 446 -22.83 -6.62 14.26
C ALA A 446 -23.03 -8.13 14.52
N ALA A 447 -24.28 -8.56 14.68
CA ALA A 447 -24.61 -9.98 14.87
C ALA A 447 -24.15 -10.84 13.69
N LEU A 448 -24.38 -10.38 12.47
CA LEU A 448 -23.95 -11.08 11.25
C LEU A 448 -22.41 -11.10 11.09
N VAL A 449 -21.73 -9.98 11.36
CA VAL A 449 -20.25 -9.92 11.34
C VAL A 449 -19.67 -10.92 12.31
N LYS A 450 -20.18 -11.00 13.55
CA LYS A 450 -19.74 -11.95 14.57
C LYS A 450 -19.96 -13.40 14.12
N SER A 451 -21.12 -13.72 13.60
CA SER A 451 -21.48 -15.07 13.14
C SER A 451 -20.59 -15.50 11.96
N LEU A 452 -20.47 -14.66 10.93
CA LEU A 452 -19.69 -14.96 9.73
C LEU A 452 -18.18 -15.06 10.04
N SER A 453 -17.64 -14.17 10.89
CA SER A 453 -16.23 -14.21 11.26
C SER A 453 -15.87 -15.42 12.12
N GLY A 454 -16.77 -15.90 12.97
CA GLY A 454 -16.62 -17.15 13.73
C GLY A 454 -16.44 -18.36 12.80
N GLY A 455 -17.19 -18.44 11.71
CA GLY A 455 -17.04 -19.47 10.69
C GLY A 455 -15.74 -19.42 9.87
N LEU A 456 -15.03 -18.27 9.87
CA LEU A 456 -13.73 -18.14 9.23
C LEU A 456 -12.56 -18.58 10.13
N ALA A 457 -12.80 -18.66 11.44
CA ALA A 457 -11.82 -19.09 12.45
C ALA A 457 -11.80 -20.60 12.65
N ALA A 458 -12.86 -21.31 12.28
CA ALA A 458 -13.03 -22.77 12.33
C ALA A 458 -12.46 -23.42 11.04
#